data_a61d2531c2b19e4bdd6323ec89c86fe0
#
_entry.id   a61d2531c2b19e4bdd6323ec89c86fe0
#
_cell.length_a   1.000
_cell.length_b   1.000
_cell.length_c   1.000
_cell.angle_alpha   90.00
_cell.angle_beta   90.00
_cell.angle_gamma   90.00
#
_symmetry.space_group_name_H-M   'P 1'
#
loop_
_entity.id
_entity.type
_entity.pdbx_description
1 polymer ?
#
loop_
_entity_poly.entity_id
_entity_poly.type
_entity_poly.pdbx_seq_one_letter_code
_entity_poly.pdbx_strand_id
1 'polypeptide(L)'
;LPPPTAPWGSNDQTLTAALQRLSPGLPWRFLIIASALALAALIALGEVGTWDIALRFIWQAPYGQSDPLYSKDIGFYLFSLPAYVAIKNWMLLTLVLSALFAGVVYFVQGNLTFGQGLPAFPWVIAHGSALLGLFFAVKAWSYWLRVIQRIRPVTALMAS
;
A
#
# COMPACT_ATOMS: atom_id res chain seq x y z
N LEU A 1 -10.38 -39.00 42.87
CA LEU A 1 -9.31 -38.03 42.64
C LEU A 1 -9.78 -37.02 41.59
N PRO A 2 -9.88 -35.72 41.87
CA PRO A 2 -10.22 -34.73 40.84
C PRO A 2 -9.04 -34.61 39.88
N PRO A 3 -9.31 -34.34 38.58
CA PRO A 3 -8.26 -34.19 37.59
C PRO A 3 -7.41 -32.94 37.90
N PRO A 4 -6.09 -32.97 37.62
CA PRO A 4 -5.24 -31.80 37.82
C PRO A 4 -5.71 -30.64 36.94
N THR A 5 -6.08 -29.54 37.56
CA THR A 5 -6.40 -28.29 36.88
C THR A 5 -5.10 -27.74 36.27
N ALA A 6 -4.97 -27.83 34.98
CA ALA A 6 -3.81 -27.36 34.27
C ALA A 6 -3.67 -25.83 34.38
N PRO A 7 -2.50 -25.28 34.74
CA PRO A 7 -2.31 -23.84 34.97
C PRO A 7 -2.09 -23.02 33.67
N TRP A 8 -2.36 -23.60 32.51
CA TRP A 8 -2.02 -23.00 31.19
C TRP A 8 -3.05 -22.01 30.65
N GLY A 9 -4.21 -21.84 31.33
CA GLY A 9 -5.31 -20.99 30.84
C GLY A 9 -5.40 -19.59 31.47
N SER A 10 -4.52 -19.25 32.39
CA SER A 10 -4.71 -18.02 33.19
C SER A 10 -4.21 -16.73 32.54
N ASN A 11 -3.23 -16.82 31.61
CA ASN A 11 -2.65 -15.62 31.01
C ASN A 11 -3.54 -14.99 29.95
N ASP A 12 -4.26 -15.79 29.17
CA ASP A 12 -5.16 -15.26 28.14
C ASP A 12 -6.40 -14.61 28.74
N GLN A 13 -6.88 -15.17 29.87
CA GLN A 13 -8.02 -14.58 30.62
C GLN A 13 -7.64 -13.29 31.30
N THR A 14 -6.38 -13.15 31.76
CA THR A 14 -5.91 -11.91 32.42
C THR A 14 -5.70 -10.79 31.39
N LEU A 15 -5.20 -11.10 30.22
CA LEU A 15 -5.05 -10.12 29.14
C LEU A 15 -6.40 -9.66 28.57
N THR A 16 -7.32 -10.60 28.34
CA THR A 16 -8.68 -10.25 27.88
C THR A 16 -9.45 -9.49 28.94
N ALA A 17 -9.34 -9.87 30.22
CA ALA A 17 -9.95 -9.13 31.33
C ALA A 17 -9.32 -7.74 31.53
N ALA A 18 -7.99 -7.60 31.33
CA ALA A 18 -7.32 -6.31 31.37
C ALA A 18 -7.76 -5.40 30.22
N LEU A 19 -7.87 -5.95 29.01
CA LEU A 19 -8.38 -5.23 27.84
C LEU A 19 -9.86 -4.85 28.00
N GLN A 20 -10.68 -5.73 28.59
CA GLN A 20 -12.07 -5.42 28.92
C GLN A 20 -12.22 -4.37 30.00
N ARG A 21 -11.29 -4.28 30.94
CA ARG A 21 -11.28 -3.22 31.98
C ARG A 21 -10.86 -1.86 31.42
N LEU A 22 -10.10 -1.84 30.35
CA LEU A 22 -9.72 -0.60 29.62
C LEU A 22 -10.84 -0.12 28.68
N SER A 23 -11.84 -0.98 28.40
CA SER A 23 -12.87 -0.67 27.41
C SER A 23 -14.04 0.21 27.84
N PRO A 24 -14.43 0.38 29.13
CA PRO A 24 -15.67 1.08 29.48
C PRO A 24 -15.63 2.60 29.30
N GLY A 25 -14.51 3.20 28.95
CA GLY A 25 -14.39 4.65 28.81
C GLY A 25 -13.66 5.16 27.57
N LEU A 26 -13.06 4.26 26.81
CA LEU A 26 -12.28 4.68 25.64
C LEU A 26 -13.20 4.88 24.45
N PRO A 27 -13.27 6.08 23.86
CA PRO A 27 -14.11 6.33 22.68
C PRO A 27 -13.45 5.69 21.45
N TRP A 28 -13.64 4.37 21.27
CA TRP A 28 -13.07 3.60 20.14
C TRP A 28 -13.27 4.27 18.79
N ARG A 29 -14.44 4.89 18.59
CA ARG A 29 -14.72 5.65 17.36
C ARG A 29 -13.77 6.83 17.21
N PHE A 30 -13.48 7.54 18.29
CA PHE A 30 -12.53 8.66 18.27
C PHE A 30 -11.11 8.20 17.98
N LEU A 31 -10.65 7.10 18.61
CA LEU A 31 -9.33 6.52 18.35
C LEU A 31 -9.17 6.05 16.91
N ILE A 32 -10.20 5.40 16.35
CA ILE A 32 -10.19 4.98 14.95
C ILE A 32 -10.10 6.21 14.02
N ILE A 33 -10.91 7.22 14.26
CA ILE A 33 -10.90 8.45 13.45
C ILE A 33 -9.56 9.18 13.60
N ALA A 34 -9.06 9.33 14.82
CA ALA A 34 -7.79 10.01 15.10
C ALA A 34 -6.61 9.28 14.45
N SER A 35 -6.55 7.94 14.54
CA SER A 35 -5.50 7.14 13.90
C SER A 35 -5.59 7.20 12.37
N ALA A 36 -6.79 7.18 11.80
CA ALA A 36 -7.00 7.33 10.37
C ALA A 36 -6.57 8.70 9.88
N LEU A 37 -6.93 9.77 10.60
CA LEU A 37 -6.51 11.14 10.29
C LEU A 37 -4.99 11.32 10.42
N ALA A 38 -4.38 10.78 11.48
CA ALA A 38 -2.94 10.83 11.66
C ALA A 38 -2.20 10.12 10.52
N LEU A 39 -2.67 8.95 10.12
CA LEU A 39 -2.09 8.20 9.01
C LEU A 39 -2.28 8.93 7.67
N ALA A 40 -3.48 9.49 7.43
CA ALA A 40 -3.74 10.29 6.24
C ALA A 40 -2.84 11.54 6.18
N ALA A 41 -2.63 12.22 7.32
CA ALA A 41 -1.72 13.35 7.41
C ALA A 41 -0.26 12.96 7.13
N LEU A 42 0.21 11.83 7.68
CA LEU A 42 1.56 11.32 7.41
C LEU A 42 1.78 11.01 5.92
N ILE A 43 0.79 10.38 5.28
CA ILE A 43 0.85 10.10 3.84
C ILE A 43 0.85 11.41 3.04
N ALA A 44 -0.03 12.36 3.38
CA ALA A 44 -0.13 13.65 2.71
C ALA A 44 1.16 14.47 2.83
N LEU A 45 1.80 14.47 4.00
CA LEU A 45 3.09 15.15 4.21
C LEU A 45 4.21 14.54 3.35
N GLY A 46 4.19 13.22 3.15
CA GLY A 46 5.14 12.54 2.26
C GLY A 46 4.96 12.92 0.79
N GLU A 47 3.77 13.34 0.39
CA GLU A 47 3.41 13.66 -1.00
C GLU A 47 3.49 15.17 -1.32
N VAL A 48 3.84 16.03 -0.35
CA VAL A 48 3.91 17.50 -0.57
C VAL A 48 4.86 17.87 -1.72
N GLY A 49 5.93 17.09 -1.95
CA GLY A 49 6.86 17.32 -3.07
C GLY A 49 6.40 16.79 -4.42
N THR A 50 5.31 16.03 -4.49
CA THR A 50 4.86 15.37 -5.73
C THR A 50 3.81 16.17 -6.49
N TRP A 51 3.26 17.22 -5.90
CA TRP A 51 2.20 17.98 -6.50
C TRP A 51 2.65 18.77 -7.75
N ASP A 52 3.92 19.20 -7.81
CA ASP A 52 4.49 19.84 -8.99
C ASP A 52 4.55 18.89 -10.19
N ILE A 53 4.77 17.59 -9.97
CA ILE A 53 4.71 16.54 -10.99
C ILE A 53 3.30 16.47 -11.60
N ALA A 54 2.25 16.55 -10.75
CA ALA A 54 0.88 16.58 -11.21
C ALA A 54 0.57 17.81 -12.05
N LEU A 55 1.03 18.99 -11.64
CA LEU A 55 0.86 20.22 -12.39
C LEU A 55 1.57 20.15 -13.75
N ARG A 56 2.82 19.69 -13.78
CA ARG A 56 3.59 19.53 -15.02
C ARG A 56 2.94 18.54 -15.97
N PHE A 57 2.30 17.50 -15.44
CA PHE A 57 1.55 16.53 -16.24
C PHE A 57 0.28 17.14 -16.84
N ILE A 58 -0.48 17.92 -16.08
CA ILE A 58 -1.73 18.56 -16.53
C ILE A 58 -1.44 19.65 -17.57
N TRP A 59 -0.39 20.46 -17.36
CA TRP A 59 -0.02 21.59 -18.19
C TRP A 59 1.15 21.26 -19.14
N GLN A 60 1.29 19.99 -19.54
CA GLN A 60 2.35 19.57 -20.46
C GLN A 60 2.18 20.23 -21.83
N ALA A 61 3.26 20.76 -22.36
CA ALA A 61 3.33 21.25 -23.75
C ALA A 61 4.14 20.25 -24.60
N PRO A 62 3.74 19.99 -25.86
CA PRO A 62 4.52 19.17 -26.77
C PRO A 62 5.87 19.84 -27.05
N TYR A 63 6.95 19.08 -26.95
CA TYR A 63 8.31 19.59 -27.18
C TYR A 63 8.66 19.66 -28.69
N GLY A 64 7.87 18.96 -29.53
CA GLY A 64 8.04 18.96 -30.98
C GLY A 64 9.22 18.14 -31.50
N GLN A 65 9.96 17.45 -30.64
CA GLN A 65 11.02 16.52 -31.02
C GLN A 65 10.68 15.12 -30.52
N SER A 66 10.73 14.15 -31.43
CA SER A 66 10.46 12.74 -31.11
C SER A 66 11.75 11.97 -30.92
N ASP A 67 11.76 11.07 -29.93
CA ASP A 67 12.84 10.12 -29.71
C ASP A 67 12.91 9.13 -30.89
N PRO A 68 14.08 8.93 -31.52
CA PRO A 68 14.23 8.01 -32.63
C PRO A 68 13.98 6.53 -32.29
N LEU A 69 14.09 6.14 -31.00
CA LEU A 69 13.90 4.75 -30.56
C LEU A 69 12.43 4.35 -30.38
N TYR A 70 11.63 5.22 -29.79
CA TYR A 70 10.22 4.94 -29.46
C TYR A 70 9.22 5.85 -30.16
N SER A 71 9.69 6.78 -30.99
CA SER A 71 8.84 7.78 -31.65
C SER A 71 7.93 8.54 -30.68
N LYS A 72 8.36 8.69 -29.41
CA LYS A 72 7.66 9.45 -28.38
C LYS A 72 8.24 10.85 -28.29
N ASP A 73 7.37 11.84 -28.10
CA ASP A 73 7.79 13.22 -27.84
C ASP A 73 8.66 13.28 -26.57
N ILE A 74 9.71 14.09 -26.60
CA ILE A 74 10.59 14.32 -25.44
C ILE A 74 9.77 14.83 -24.24
N GLY A 75 8.70 15.59 -24.46
CA GLY A 75 7.76 16.02 -23.44
C GLY A 75 7.13 14.86 -22.66
N PHE A 76 6.93 13.69 -23.29
CA PHE A 76 6.45 12.50 -22.59
C PHE A 76 7.43 12.06 -21.49
N TYR A 77 8.72 12.05 -21.76
CA TYR A 77 9.75 11.65 -20.79
C TYR A 77 9.94 12.66 -19.67
N LEU A 78 9.70 13.96 -19.94
CA LEU A 78 9.86 15.03 -18.98
C LEU A 78 8.64 15.20 -18.05
N PHE A 79 7.44 15.01 -18.59
CA PHE A 79 6.19 15.35 -17.90
C PHE A 79 5.34 14.11 -17.57
N SER A 80 5.10 13.24 -18.54
CA SER A 80 4.20 12.10 -18.36
C SER A 80 4.86 10.95 -17.60
N LEU A 81 6.12 10.64 -17.89
CA LEU A 81 6.82 9.52 -17.26
C LEU A 81 6.99 9.70 -15.74
N PRO A 82 7.41 10.86 -15.20
CA PRO A 82 7.44 11.10 -13.76
C PRO A 82 6.06 10.96 -13.10
N ALA A 83 5.00 11.43 -13.76
CA ALA A 83 3.62 11.29 -13.27
C ALA A 83 3.19 9.82 -13.18
N TYR A 84 3.46 9.00 -14.20
CA TYR A 84 3.17 7.57 -14.14
C TYR A 84 3.95 6.85 -13.04
N VAL A 85 5.19 7.25 -12.79
CA VAL A 85 5.99 6.71 -11.69
C VAL A 85 5.41 7.10 -10.34
N ALA A 86 4.97 8.34 -10.17
CA ALA A 86 4.31 8.81 -8.95
C ALA A 86 2.99 8.06 -8.70
N ILE A 87 2.13 7.95 -9.72
CA ILE A 87 0.86 7.19 -9.65
C ILE A 87 1.12 5.73 -9.26
N LYS A 88 2.07 5.07 -9.91
CA LYS A 88 2.44 3.70 -9.58
C LYS A 88 2.92 3.55 -8.13
N ASN A 89 3.76 4.46 -7.63
CA ASN A 89 4.24 4.42 -6.25
C ASN A 89 3.08 4.59 -5.27
N TRP A 90 2.17 5.51 -5.58
CA TRP A 90 0.97 5.75 -4.78
C TRP A 90 0.04 4.53 -4.75
N MET A 91 -0.17 3.88 -5.90
CA MET A 91 -0.94 2.63 -5.98
C MET A 91 -0.30 1.52 -5.14
N LEU A 92 1.02 1.33 -5.22
CA LEU A 92 1.73 0.32 -4.41
C LEU A 92 1.61 0.61 -2.93
N LEU A 93 1.79 1.86 -2.51
CA LEU A 93 1.63 2.27 -1.11
C LEU A 93 0.21 1.97 -0.61
N THR A 94 -0.80 2.37 -1.37
CA THR A 94 -2.22 2.14 -1.03
C THR A 94 -2.53 0.65 -0.91
N LEU A 95 -2.02 -0.18 -1.83
CA LEU A 95 -2.22 -1.64 -1.80
C LEU A 95 -1.56 -2.28 -0.58
N VAL A 96 -0.32 -1.88 -0.26
CA VAL A 96 0.40 -2.41 0.91
C VAL A 96 -0.32 -2.02 2.20
N LEU A 97 -0.73 -0.75 2.33
CA LEU A 97 -1.49 -0.29 3.50
C LEU A 97 -2.84 -1.00 3.61
N SER A 98 -3.57 -1.16 2.51
CA SER A 98 -4.85 -1.88 2.49
C SER A 98 -4.68 -3.33 2.92
N ALA A 99 -3.64 -4.02 2.44
CA ALA A 99 -3.34 -5.39 2.83
C ALA A 99 -2.97 -5.49 4.32
N LEU A 100 -2.19 -4.54 4.83
CA LEU A 100 -1.81 -4.49 6.24
C LEU A 100 -3.03 -4.26 7.13
N PHE A 101 -3.89 -3.29 6.81
CA PHE A 101 -5.11 -3.03 7.57
C PHE A 101 -6.07 -4.21 7.52
N ALA A 102 -6.30 -4.80 6.34
CA ALA A 102 -7.13 -5.99 6.21
C ALA A 102 -6.59 -7.14 7.06
N GLY A 103 -5.27 -7.37 7.03
CA GLY A 103 -4.60 -8.37 7.86
C GLY A 103 -4.81 -8.15 9.35
N VAL A 104 -4.63 -6.91 9.84
CA VAL A 104 -4.88 -6.55 11.24
C VAL A 104 -6.33 -6.77 11.63
N VAL A 105 -7.28 -6.33 10.80
CA VAL A 105 -8.71 -6.52 11.07
C VAL A 105 -9.07 -7.99 11.14
N TYR A 106 -8.60 -8.81 10.20
CA TYR A 106 -8.86 -10.25 10.19
C TYR A 106 -8.22 -10.97 11.37
N PHE A 107 -7.03 -10.52 11.79
CA PHE A 107 -6.37 -11.05 12.98
C PHE A 107 -7.16 -10.74 14.25
N VAL A 108 -7.57 -9.48 14.45
CA VAL A 108 -8.34 -9.05 15.62
C VAL A 108 -9.71 -9.72 15.71
N GLN A 109 -10.33 -9.99 14.56
CA GLN A 109 -11.62 -10.70 14.49
C GLN A 109 -11.48 -12.22 14.71
N GLY A 110 -10.28 -12.75 14.92
CA GLY A 110 -10.04 -14.19 15.06
C GLY A 110 -10.25 -15.00 13.78
N ASN A 111 -10.35 -14.33 12.64
CA ASN A 111 -10.52 -14.98 11.34
C ASN A 111 -9.20 -15.56 10.78
N LEU A 112 -8.06 -15.26 11.45
CA LEU A 112 -6.73 -15.79 11.18
C LEU A 112 -6.23 -16.45 12.46
N THR A 113 -6.25 -17.78 12.53
CA THR A 113 -5.66 -18.56 13.62
C THR A 113 -4.38 -19.22 13.14
N PHE A 114 -3.24 -18.80 13.69
CA PHE A 114 -1.95 -19.44 13.44
C PHE A 114 -1.86 -20.73 14.26
N GLY A 115 -2.08 -21.88 13.69
CA GLY A 115 -1.86 -23.13 14.42
C GLY A 115 -2.49 -24.42 13.85
N GLN A 116 -3.53 -24.34 13.07
CA GLN A 116 -4.22 -25.54 12.54
C GLN A 116 -4.53 -25.50 11.03
N GLY A 117 -3.63 -24.93 10.24
CA GLY A 117 -3.92 -24.61 8.83
C GLY A 117 -4.70 -23.30 8.74
N LEU A 118 -4.66 -22.62 7.59
CA LEU A 118 -5.41 -21.39 7.38
C LEU A 118 -6.92 -21.70 7.33
N PRO A 119 -7.71 -21.58 8.43
CA PRO A 119 -9.17 -21.57 8.32
C PRO A 119 -9.55 -20.20 7.79
N ALA A 120 -9.21 -19.95 6.53
CA ALA A 120 -9.56 -18.69 5.93
C ALA A 120 -10.97 -18.86 5.38
N PHE A 121 -11.89 -18.07 5.89
CA PHE A 121 -13.19 -17.94 5.30
C PHE A 121 -13.05 -17.60 3.79
N PRO A 122 -13.88 -18.14 2.90
CA PRO A 122 -13.77 -17.94 1.45
C PRO A 122 -13.64 -16.46 1.04
N TRP A 123 -14.32 -15.57 1.75
CA TRP A 123 -14.26 -14.12 1.50
C TRP A 123 -12.92 -13.48 1.90
N VAL A 124 -12.23 -14.00 2.92
CA VAL A 124 -10.88 -13.54 3.32
C VAL A 124 -9.87 -13.91 2.25
N ILE A 125 -9.96 -15.16 1.75
CA ILE A 125 -9.11 -15.65 0.66
C ILE A 125 -9.37 -14.83 -0.61
N ALA A 126 -10.63 -14.61 -0.97
CA ALA A 126 -10.99 -13.83 -2.14
C ALA A 126 -10.47 -12.38 -2.07
N HIS A 127 -10.59 -11.71 -0.91
CA HIS A 127 -10.07 -10.36 -0.71
C HIS A 127 -8.54 -10.35 -0.76
N GLY A 128 -7.86 -11.28 -0.06
CA GLY A 128 -6.41 -11.38 -0.07
C GLY A 128 -5.85 -11.69 -1.46
N SER A 129 -6.47 -12.60 -2.21
CA SER A 129 -6.05 -12.92 -3.57
C SER A 129 -6.28 -11.76 -4.55
N ALA A 130 -7.36 -11.00 -4.39
CA ALA A 130 -7.61 -9.80 -5.19
C ALA A 130 -6.54 -8.72 -4.96
N LEU A 131 -6.20 -8.44 -3.69
CA LEU A 131 -5.14 -7.49 -3.34
C LEU A 131 -3.78 -7.95 -3.87
N LEU A 132 -3.47 -9.24 -3.73
CA LEU A 132 -2.23 -9.82 -4.23
C LEU A 132 -2.15 -9.78 -5.76
N GLY A 133 -3.23 -10.12 -6.45
CA GLY A 133 -3.31 -10.03 -7.91
C GLY A 133 -3.11 -8.60 -8.41
N LEU A 134 -3.76 -7.62 -7.77
CA LEU A 134 -3.60 -6.21 -8.10
C LEU A 134 -2.17 -5.72 -7.81
N PHE A 135 -1.57 -6.16 -6.71
CA PHE A 135 -0.16 -5.86 -6.39
C PHE A 135 0.78 -6.36 -7.50
N PHE A 136 0.61 -7.60 -7.97
CA PHE A 136 1.43 -8.14 -9.06
C PHE A 136 1.18 -7.41 -10.39
N ALA A 137 -0.05 -7.02 -10.68
CA ALA A 137 -0.37 -6.23 -11.87
C ALA A 137 0.36 -4.87 -11.86
N VAL A 138 0.33 -4.15 -10.73
CA VAL A 138 1.07 -2.88 -10.57
C VAL A 138 2.58 -3.10 -10.60
N LYS A 139 3.09 -4.23 -10.07
CA LYS A 139 4.52 -4.58 -10.18
C LYS A 139 4.91 -4.87 -11.62
N ALA A 140 4.11 -5.58 -12.39
CA ALA A 140 4.35 -5.81 -13.81
C ALA A 140 4.42 -4.49 -14.58
N TRP A 141 3.47 -3.58 -14.35
CA TRP A 141 3.53 -2.22 -14.91
C TRP A 141 4.79 -1.46 -14.48
N SER A 142 5.23 -1.63 -13.24
CA SER A 142 6.48 -1.05 -12.73
C SER A 142 7.71 -1.51 -13.52
N TYR A 143 7.77 -2.76 -13.95
CA TYR A 143 8.87 -3.26 -14.78
C TYR A 143 8.87 -2.62 -16.16
N TRP A 144 7.71 -2.49 -16.78
CA TRP A 144 7.57 -1.80 -18.06
C TRP A 144 8.06 -0.34 -18.00
N LEU A 145 7.65 0.41 -16.97
CA LEU A 145 8.13 1.78 -16.75
C LEU A 145 9.65 1.86 -16.55
N ARG A 146 10.26 0.89 -15.87
CA ARG A 146 11.72 0.85 -15.67
C ARG A 146 12.48 0.63 -16.98
N VAL A 147 11.96 -0.16 -17.89
CA VAL A 147 12.56 -0.36 -19.21
C VAL A 147 12.64 0.99 -19.93
N ILE A 148 11.57 1.76 -19.92
CA ILE A 148 11.52 3.09 -20.55
C ILE A 148 12.51 4.07 -19.86
N GLN A 149 12.64 4.01 -18.54
CA GLN A 149 13.56 4.88 -17.79
C GLN A 149 15.04 4.59 -18.04
N ARG A 150 15.41 3.33 -18.27
CA ARG A 150 16.81 2.94 -18.49
C ARG A 150 17.40 3.47 -19.78
N ILE A 151 16.59 3.81 -20.75
CA ILE A 151 17.01 4.26 -22.08
C ILE A 151 17.34 5.76 -22.06
N ARG A 152 16.85 6.50 -21.08
CA ARG A 152 17.10 7.94 -20.90
C ARG A 152 18.57 8.37 -20.90
N PRO A 153 19.54 7.67 -20.24
CA PRO A 153 20.94 8.08 -20.25
C PRO A 153 21.65 7.89 -21.58
N VAL A 154 21.18 6.98 -22.45
CA VAL A 154 21.84 6.70 -23.74
C VAL A 154 21.55 7.81 -24.76
N THR A 155 20.35 8.35 -24.76
CA THR A 155 19.97 9.45 -25.66
C THR A 155 20.63 10.78 -25.28
N ALA A 156 20.88 11.01 -23.99
CA ALA A 156 21.58 12.20 -23.52
C ALA A 156 23.08 12.19 -23.89
N LEU A 157 23.70 11.02 -23.98
CA LEU A 157 25.11 10.84 -24.39
C LEU A 157 25.32 10.91 -25.90
N MET A 158 24.25 10.65 -26.71
CA MET A 158 24.32 10.75 -28.17
C MET A 158 24.02 12.17 -28.69
N ALA A 159 23.52 13.07 -27.84
CA ALA A 159 23.17 14.44 -28.15
C ALA A 159 24.30 15.45 -27.78
N SER A 160 25.41 14.98 -27.20
CA SER A 160 26.64 15.74 -26.91
C SER A 160 27.69 15.46 -27.99
#